data_fc8dc2a7f07e4b1b9974e56179c6966f
#
_entry.id   fc8dc2a7f07e4b1b9974e56179c6966f
#
_cell.length_a   1.000
_cell.length_b   1.000
_cell.length_c   1.000
_cell.angle_alpha   90.00
_cell.angle_beta   90.00
_cell.angle_gamma   90.00
#
_symmetry.space_group_name_H-M   'P 1'
#
loop_
_entity.id
_entity.type
_entity.pdbx_description
1 polymer ?
#
loop_
_entity_poly.entity_id
_entity_poly.type
_entity_poly.pdbx_seq_one_letter_code
_entity_poly.pdbx_strand_id
1 'polypeptide(L)' 'MTKDEANALIKQRIKNAEKNERCASAEKQYNVADWYAGVARGYREALEIIGMIGNDHNRKHH' A
#
# COMPACT_ATOMS: atom_id res chain seq x y z
N MET A 1 -12.49 -12.95 -4.64
CA MET A 1 -11.15 -12.69 -4.07
C MET A 1 -11.20 -12.78 -2.56
N THR A 2 -10.33 -13.56 -1.98
CA THR A 2 -10.26 -13.66 -0.53
C THR A 2 -9.53 -12.45 0.06
N LYS A 3 -9.66 -12.26 1.37
CA LYS A 3 -8.93 -11.22 2.08
C LYS A 3 -7.43 -11.38 1.92
N ASP A 4 -6.94 -12.61 2.02
CA ASP A 4 -5.51 -12.90 1.88
C ASP A 4 -5.01 -12.59 0.48
N GLU A 5 -5.80 -12.89 -0.54
CA GLU A 5 -5.47 -12.57 -1.92
C GLU A 5 -5.43 -11.05 -2.13
N ALA A 6 -6.41 -10.35 -1.57
CA ALA A 6 -6.44 -8.90 -1.66
C ALA A 6 -5.23 -8.27 -0.98
N ASN A 7 -4.87 -8.76 0.21
CA ASN A 7 -3.68 -8.29 0.92
C ASN A 7 -2.42 -8.52 0.10
N ALA A 8 -2.26 -9.70 -0.47
CA ALA A 8 -1.10 -10.03 -1.28
C ALA A 8 -0.99 -9.12 -2.50
N LEU A 9 -2.12 -8.87 -3.17
CA LEU A 9 -2.15 -8.00 -4.34
C LEU A 9 -1.76 -6.57 -3.97
N ILE A 10 -2.31 -6.05 -2.87
CA ILE A 10 -2.01 -4.69 -2.44
C ILE A 10 -0.54 -4.56 -2.06
N LYS A 11 0.01 -5.54 -1.35
CA LYS A 11 1.44 -5.53 -1.00
C LYS A 11 2.33 -5.53 -2.24
N GLN A 12 1.94 -6.27 -3.26
CA GLN A 12 2.67 -6.29 -4.52
C GLN A 12 2.64 -4.92 -5.18
N ARG A 13 1.49 -4.26 -5.17
CA ARG A 13 1.35 -2.93 -5.76
C ARG A 13 2.15 -1.88 -5.01
N ILE A 14 2.26 -2.01 -3.68
CA ILE A 14 3.12 -1.13 -2.89
C ILE A 14 4.56 -1.28 -3.32
N LYS A 15 5.04 -2.51 -3.47
CA LYS A 15 6.41 -2.76 -3.92
C LYS A 15 6.68 -2.16 -5.29
N ASN A 16 5.72 -2.32 -6.21
CA ASN A 16 5.85 -1.76 -7.55
C ASN A 16 5.90 -0.23 -7.52
N ALA A 17 5.03 0.38 -6.72
CA ALA A 17 5.01 1.84 -6.59
C ALA A 17 6.31 2.36 -6.00
N GLU A 18 6.84 1.70 -4.97
CA GLU A 18 8.11 2.09 -4.35
C GLU A 18 9.28 1.95 -5.31
N LYS A 19 9.29 0.89 -6.10
CA LYS A 19 10.31 0.71 -7.12
C LYS A 19 10.25 1.82 -8.16
N ASN A 20 9.06 2.14 -8.62
CA ASN A 20 8.87 3.19 -9.63
C ASN A 20 9.24 4.56 -9.06
N GLU A 21 8.93 4.79 -7.80
CA GLU A 21 9.32 6.02 -7.11
C GLU A 21 10.84 6.17 -7.10
N ARG A 22 11.55 5.11 -6.76
CA ARG A 22 13.03 5.15 -6.74
C ARG A 22 13.59 5.40 -8.14
N CYS A 23 13.03 4.76 -9.15
CA CYS A 23 13.45 4.98 -10.54
C CYS A 23 13.22 6.42 -10.97
N ALA A 24 12.05 6.97 -10.67
CA ALA A 24 11.74 8.35 -11.01
C ALA A 24 12.67 9.33 -10.31
N SER A 25 12.97 9.09 -9.02
CA SER A 25 13.91 9.92 -8.27
C SER A 25 15.31 9.88 -8.87
N ALA A 26 15.75 8.69 -9.28
CA ALA A 26 17.06 8.52 -9.89
C ALA A 26 17.16 9.29 -11.21
N GLU A 27 16.05 9.42 -11.93
CA GLU A 27 15.96 10.18 -13.17
C GLU A 27 15.63 11.65 -12.96
N LYS A 28 15.57 12.09 -11.69
CA LYS A 28 15.23 13.46 -11.29
C LYS A 28 13.82 13.87 -11.72
N GLN A 29 12.93 12.92 -11.87
CA GLN A 29 11.52 13.17 -12.18
C GLN A 29 10.73 13.23 -10.87
N TYR A 30 10.93 14.30 -10.11
CA TYR A 30 10.41 14.40 -8.75
C TYR A 30 8.88 14.46 -8.68
N ASN A 31 8.24 15.06 -9.68
CA ASN A 31 6.78 15.08 -9.73
C ASN A 31 6.21 13.66 -9.87
N VAL A 32 6.87 12.85 -10.69
CA VAL A 32 6.48 11.46 -10.89
C VAL A 32 6.76 10.64 -9.64
N ALA A 33 7.92 10.88 -9.01
CA ALA A 33 8.27 10.21 -7.77
C ALA A 33 7.24 10.51 -6.67
N ASP A 34 6.83 11.77 -6.53
CA ASP A 34 5.82 12.16 -5.56
C ASP A 34 4.48 11.48 -5.83
N TRP A 35 4.11 11.35 -7.09
CA TRP A 35 2.88 10.65 -7.47
C TRP A 35 2.92 9.19 -7.01
N TYR A 36 4.03 8.49 -7.27
CA TYR A 36 4.17 7.11 -6.82
C TYR A 36 4.21 6.99 -5.31
N ALA A 37 4.81 7.95 -4.62
CA ALA A 37 4.80 7.97 -3.16
C ALA A 37 3.37 8.07 -2.63
N GLY A 38 2.55 8.90 -3.24
CA GLY A 38 1.13 9.01 -2.91
C GLY A 38 0.36 7.73 -3.17
N VAL A 39 0.65 7.07 -4.30
CA VAL A 39 0.03 5.78 -4.64
C VAL A 39 0.37 4.73 -3.58
N ALA A 40 1.64 4.62 -3.21
CA ALA A 40 2.08 3.66 -2.18
C ALA A 40 1.41 3.95 -0.84
N ARG A 41 1.30 5.21 -0.48
CA ARG A 41 0.63 5.63 0.76
C ARG A 41 -0.84 5.22 0.76
N GLY A 42 -1.54 5.43 -0.35
CA GLY A 42 -2.94 5.03 -0.47
C GLY A 42 -3.12 3.54 -0.31
N TYR A 43 -2.23 2.75 -0.89
CA TYR A 43 -2.29 1.30 -0.73
C TYR A 43 -2.01 0.86 0.70
N ARG A 44 -1.08 1.53 1.41
CA ARG A 44 -0.82 1.23 2.81
C ARG A 44 -2.04 1.52 3.68
N GLU A 45 -2.72 2.62 3.42
CA GLU A 45 -3.96 2.95 4.11
C GLU A 45 -5.04 1.90 3.85
N ALA A 46 -5.13 1.41 2.62
CA ALA A 46 -6.05 0.33 2.28
C ALA A 46 -5.76 -0.94 3.07
N LEU A 47 -4.48 -1.29 3.22
CA LEU A 47 -4.08 -2.44 4.03
C LEU A 47 -4.49 -2.27 5.48
N GLU A 48 -4.35 -1.07 6.03
CA GLU A 48 -4.77 -0.78 7.40
C GLU A 48 -6.28 -0.98 7.57
N ILE A 49 -7.05 -0.49 6.61
CA ILE A 49 -8.51 -0.64 6.65
C ILE A 49 -8.91 -2.10 6.60
N ILE A 50 -8.29 -2.87 5.73
CA ILE A 50 -8.55 -4.30 5.63
C ILE A 50 -8.15 -5.00 6.94
N GLY A 51 -7.04 -4.60 7.51
CA GLY A 51 -6.59 -5.13 8.79
C GLY A 51 -7.56 -4.82 9.91
N MET A 52 -8.10 -3.62 9.95
CA MET A 52 -9.12 -3.24 10.93
C MET A 52 -10.36 -4.12 10.83
N ILE A 53 -10.84 -4.35 9.60
CA ILE A 53 -11.99 -5.22 9.39
C ILE A 53 -11.70 -6.63 9.91
N GLY A 54 -10.51 -7.14 9.61
CA GLY A 54 -10.11 -8.47 10.04
C GLY A 54 -9.88 -8.57 11.53
N ASN A 55 -9.53 -7.48 12.19
CA ASN A 55 -9.22 -7.45 13.62
C ASN A 55 -10.39 -7.00 14.49
N ASP A 56 -11.52 -6.79 13.89
CA ASP A 56 -12.68 -6.27 14.61
C ASP A 56 -13.08 -7.15 15.79
N HIS A 57 -13.00 -8.45 15.60
CA HIS A 57 -13.27 -9.40 16.69
C HIS A 57 -12.28 -9.29 17.82
N ASN A 58 -11.02 -9.07 17.50
CA ASN A 58 -9.97 -8.97 18.49
C ASN A 58 -10.13 -7.73 19.35
N ARG A 59 -10.62 -6.65 18.77
CA ARG A 59 -10.84 -5.41 19.51
C ARG A 59 -11.84 -5.56 20.63
N LYS A 60 -12.82 -6.42 20.42
CA LYS A 60 -13.87 -6.62 21.41
C LYS A 60 -13.37 -7.27 22.70
N HIS A 61 -12.19 -7.84 22.65
CA HIS A 61 -11.61 -8.51 23.79
C HIS A 61 -10.76 -7.58 24.66
N HIS A 62 -10.61 -6.36 24.23
CA HIS A 62 -9.89 -5.35 25.00
C HIS A 62 -10.85 -4.52 25.88
#